data_4fe5ec4749bb3f20541ff21e1dec276e
#
_entry.id   4fe5ec4749bb3f20541ff21e1dec276e
#
_cell.length_a   1.000
_cell.length_b   1.000
_cell.length_c   1.000
_cell.angle_alpha   90.00
_cell.angle_beta   90.00
_cell.angle_gamma   90.00
#
_symmetry.space_group_name_H-M   'P 1'
#
loop_
_entity.id
_entity.type
_entity.pdbx_description
1 polymer ?
#
loop_
_entity_poly.entity_id
_entity_poly.type
_entity_poly.pdbx_seq_one_letter_code
_entity_poly.pdbx_strand_id
1 'polypeptide(L)'
;MQELIKILFFGDIVGKIGRNAVTDYLANNKDKYDFVIVNAENASHGFGLTQKNYNQLVNAGVDCFTSGNHIWDKKEIFNYIDNADKLVRPLNYPEGTKGEGFRIFDVKKHKICVMNFLGRVFMQPMDSQWKIIEKKIKEIKEITPNIFVDFHAEATAEKICFGRFCANFGVSAFVGTHTHVQTADEKIINNSMAYITDAGFCGAEDSVIGMEYTTSLARMTTCMPERFEVAQDKVAIINAVEITLDALTGKATEIKRINDKIVYENNGLEVDFDNQNNQKS
;
A
#
# COMPACT_ATOMS: atom_id res chain seq x y z
N MET A 1 -32.13 3.27 -1.70
CA MET A 1 -31.21 2.53 -2.56
C MET A 1 -29.85 2.56 -1.89
N GLN A 2 -29.15 1.46 -1.86
CA GLN A 2 -27.80 1.35 -1.31
C GLN A 2 -26.85 2.12 -2.23
N GLU A 3 -26.04 3.01 -1.70
CA GLU A 3 -25.05 3.76 -2.47
C GLU A 3 -23.68 3.12 -2.24
N LEU A 4 -23.15 2.43 -3.25
CA LEU A 4 -21.94 1.63 -3.11
C LEU A 4 -20.70 2.41 -3.59
N ILE A 5 -19.61 2.23 -2.85
CA ILE A 5 -18.26 2.59 -3.26
C ILE A 5 -17.45 1.32 -3.43
N LYS A 6 -16.88 1.12 -4.61
CA LYS A 6 -15.95 0.03 -4.91
C LYS A 6 -14.53 0.53 -4.84
N ILE A 7 -13.76 -0.03 -3.92
CA ILE A 7 -12.34 0.28 -3.70
C ILE A 7 -11.49 -0.86 -4.23
N LEU A 8 -10.43 -0.53 -4.93
CA LEU A 8 -9.35 -1.44 -5.24
C LEU A 8 -8.10 -1.02 -4.45
N PHE A 9 -7.54 -1.94 -3.68
CA PHE A 9 -6.28 -1.73 -2.97
C PHE A 9 -5.22 -2.69 -3.51
N PHE A 10 -4.11 -2.17 -4.02
CA PHE A 10 -2.95 -2.97 -4.38
C PHE A 10 -2.00 -3.08 -3.19
N GLY A 11 -1.48 -4.28 -2.94
CA GLY A 11 -0.41 -4.51 -1.98
C GLY A 11 0.88 -3.77 -2.35
N ASP A 12 1.95 -4.04 -1.63
CA ASP A 12 3.23 -3.34 -1.79
C ASP A 12 3.75 -3.39 -3.22
N ILE A 13 3.87 -2.22 -3.89
CA ILE A 13 4.41 -2.16 -5.25
C ILE A 13 5.93 -2.22 -5.20
N VAL A 14 6.53 -3.26 -5.79
CA VAL A 14 7.98 -3.46 -5.78
C VAL A 14 8.60 -3.15 -7.14
N GLY A 15 9.41 -2.11 -7.19
CA GLY A 15 10.23 -1.75 -8.34
C GLY A 15 9.47 -1.40 -9.62
N LYS A 16 10.18 -1.42 -10.77
CA LYS A 16 9.63 -1.06 -12.09
C LYS A 16 8.57 -2.06 -12.55
N ILE A 17 8.84 -3.35 -12.39
CA ILE A 17 7.93 -4.42 -12.82
C ILE A 17 6.58 -4.31 -12.08
N GLY A 18 6.59 -4.04 -10.76
CA GLY A 18 5.36 -3.83 -10.00
C GLY A 18 4.58 -2.60 -10.46
N ARG A 19 5.28 -1.47 -10.71
CA ARG A 19 4.61 -0.25 -11.23
C ARG A 19 4.00 -0.48 -12.61
N ASN A 20 4.72 -1.15 -13.52
CA ASN A 20 4.19 -1.45 -14.84
C ASN A 20 2.97 -2.37 -14.75
N ALA A 21 3.04 -3.42 -13.94
CA ALA A 21 1.93 -4.35 -13.75
C ALA A 21 0.67 -3.64 -13.22
N VAL A 22 0.81 -2.77 -12.22
CA VAL A 22 -0.32 -1.96 -11.71
C VAL A 22 -0.85 -1.02 -12.79
N THR A 23 0.03 -0.36 -13.56
CA THR A 23 -0.37 0.53 -14.66
C THR A 23 -1.19 -0.23 -15.72
N ASP A 24 -0.71 -1.39 -16.16
CA ASP A 24 -1.36 -2.21 -17.18
C ASP A 24 -2.67 -2.81 -16.68
N TYR A 25 -2.71 -3.23 -15.42
CA TYR A 25 -3.95 -3.69 -14.80
C TYR A 25 -5.01 -2.59 -14.77
N LEU A 26 -4.63 -1.37 -14.37
CA LEU A 26 -5.54 -0.23 -14.31
C LEU A 26 -6.00 0.22 -15.70
N ALA A 27 -5.15 0.14 -16.72
CA ALA A 27 -5.55 0.47 -18.09
C ALA A 27 -6.77 -0.34 -18.59
N ASN A 28 -6.94 -1.57 -18.08
CA ASN A 28 -8.02 -2.48 -18.46
C ASN A 28 -9.16 -2.60 -17.42
N ASN A 29 -8.97 -2.08 -16.21
CA ASN A 29 -9.90 -2.36 -15.11
C ASN A 29 -10.31 -1.13 -14.30
N LYS A 30 -9.70 0.05 -14.50
CA LYS A 30 -9.95 1.25 -13.66
C LYS A 30 -11.43 1.58 -13.58
N ASP A 31 -12.16 1.48 -14.67
CA ASP A 31 -13.59 1.85 -14.75
C ASP A 31 -14.51 0.96 -13.88
N LYS A 32 -14.00 -0.15 -13.37
CA LYS A 32 -14.73 -1.04 -12.46
C LYS A 32 -14.75 -0.52 -11.01
N TYR A 33 -13.87 0.45 -10.70
CA TYR A 33 -13.59 0.92 -9.34
C TYR A 33 -13.79 2.42 -9.22
N ASP A 34 -14.35 2.81 -8.09
CA ASP A 34 -14.61 4.21 -7.77
C ASP A 34 -13.39 4.89 -7.13
N PHE A 35 -12.53 4.10 -6.47
CA PHE A 35 -11.37 4.60 -5.77
C PHE A 35 -10.24 3.56 -5.75
N VAL A 36 -9.05 3.94 -6.16
CA VAL A 36 -7.87 3.07 -6.23
C VAL A 36 -6.81 3.54 -5.25
N ILE A 37 -6.40 2.62 -4.37
CA ILE A 37 -5.35 2.84 -3.37
C ILE A 37 -4.19 1.88 -3.68
N VAL A 38 -2.96 2.33 -3.48
CA VAL A 38 -1.76 1.48 -3.60
C VAL A 38 -0.83 1.70 -2.41
N ASN A 39 -0.18 0.65 -1.91
CA ASN A 39 0.99 0.84 -1.07
C ASN A 39 2.24 0.97 -1.96
N ALA A 40 2.88 2.14 -1.94
CA ALA A 40 3.96 2.49 -2.85
C ALA A 40 5.33 2.60 -2.17
N GLU A 41 5.49 2.09 -0.96
CA GLU A 41 6.74 2.25 -0.21
C GLU A 41 7.97 1.63 -0.89
N ASN A 42 7.77 0.59 -1.73
CA ASN A 42 8.82 -0.14 -2.44
C ASN A 42 8.87 0.17 -3.95
N ALA A 43 8.11 1.17 -4.38
CA ALA A 43 7.89 1.43 -5.81
C ALA A 43 9.14 1.89 -6.56
N SER A 44 10.15 2.46 -5.88
CA SER A 44 11.35 3.02 -6.52
C SER A 44 12.60 2.20 -6.22
N HIS A 45 12.94 1.26 -7.11
CA HIS A 45 14.08 0.34 -6.97
C HIS A 45 14.01 -0.50 -5.68
N GLY A 46 12.80 -0.89 -5.28
CA GLY A 46 12.55 -1.74 -4.12
C GLY A 46 12.43 -1.01 -2.78
N PHE A 47 12.76 0.29 -2.71
CA PHE A 47 12.70 1.07 -1.47
C PHE A 47 12.36 2.54 -1.75
N GLY A 48 11.35 3.05 -1.06
CA GLY A 48 10.90 4.43 -1.17
C GLY A 48 10.14 4.76 -2.46
N LEU A 49 9.75 6.02 -2.60
CA LEU A 49 8.97 6.55 -3.71
C LEU A 49 9.62 7.84 -4.24
N THR A 50 10.00 7.84 -5.53
CA THR A 50 10.46 9.06 -6.22
C THR A 50 9.29 9.85 -6.76
N GLN A 51 9.46 11.17 -6.95
CA GLN A 51 8.41 12.01 -7.54
C GLN A 51 8.02 11.56 -8.95
N LYS A 52 8.99 11.12 -9.76
CA LYS A 52 8.75 10.55 -11.10
C LYS A 52 7.80 9.35 -11.03
N ASN A 53 8.06 8.40 -10.11
CA ASN A 53 7.27 7.20 -9.98
C ASN A 53 5.90 7.45 -9.34
N TYR A 54 5.81 8.41 -8.41
CA TYR A 54 4.54 8.92 -7.91
C TYR A 54 3.66 9.45 -9.06
N ASN A 55 4.22 10.34 -9.89
CA ASN A 55 3.50 10.90 -11.04
C ASN A 55 3.11 9.84 -12.07
N GLN A 56 3.96 8.83 -12.32
CA GLN A 56 3.63 7.69 -13.18
C GLN A 56 2.34 7.00 -12.72
N LEU A 57 2.26 6.66 -11.45
CA LEU A 57 1.10 5.96 -10.89
C LEU A 57 -0.15 6.87 -10.76
N VAL A 58 0.02 8.16 -10.48
CA VAL A 58 -1.09 9.15 -10.56
C VAL A 58 -1.69 9.16 -11.95
N ASN A 59 -0.84 9.23 -13.00
CA ASN A 59 -1.29 9.23 -14.40
C ASN A 59 -1.95 7.90 -14.81
N ALA A 60 -1.59 6.79 -14.17
CA ALA A 60 -2.24 5.50 -14.36
C ALA A 60 -3.63 5.39 -13.69
N GLY A 61 -4.04 6.40 -12.92
CA GLY A 61 -5.36 6.46 -12.29
C GLY A 61 -5.37 6.05 -10.81
N VAL A 62 -4.23 6.07 -10.14
CA VAL A 62 -4.18 5.88 -8.68
C VAL A 62 -4.72 7.13 -7.98
N ASP A 63 -5.63 6.92 -7.04
CA ASP A 63 -6.33 7.99 -6.32
C ASP A 63 -5.68 8.29 -4.96
N CYS A 64 -5.08 7.28 -4.31
CA CYS A 64 -4.39 7.43 -3.03
C CYS A 64 -3.18 6.50 -2.92
N PHE A 65 -2.13 6.97 -2.27
CA PHE A 65 -0.91 6.22 -1.97
C PHE A 65 -0.76 6.09 -0.47
N THR A 66 -0.62 4.87 0.02
CA THR A 66 -0.11 4.58 1.35
C THR A 66 1.38 4.22 1.27
N SER A 67 2.02 4.08 2.39
CA SER A 67 3.43 3.74 2.49
C SER A 67 3.73 2.90 3.74
N GLY A 68 4.99 2.81 4.12
CA GLY A 68 5.43 2.03 5.27
C GLY A 68 6.76 2.55 5.83
N ASN A 69 7.62 1.65 6.29
CA ASN A 69 8.89 2.01 6.91
C ASN A 69 9.95 2.52 5.91
N HIS A 70 9.78 2.27 4.60
CA HIS A 70 10.70 2.74 3.56
C HIS A 70 10.32 4.10 2.96
N ILE A 71 9.33 4.80 3.53
CA ILE A 71 8.88 6.10 3.01
C ILE A 71 10.02 7.13 2.86
N TRP A 72 11.06 7.07 3.71
CA TRP A 72 12.17 8.02 3.73
C TRP A 72 13.41 7.58 2.95
N ASP A 73 13.42 6.39 2.33
CA ASP A 73 14.60 5.83 1.68
C ASP A 73 15.03 6.58 0.42
N LYS A 74 14.12 7.34 -0.21
CA LYS A 74 14.44 8.28 -1.28
C LYS A 74 14.44 9.71 -0.73
N LYS A 75 15.63 10.29 -0.54
CA LYS A 75 15.77 11.63 0.05
C LYS A 75 14.98 12.72 -0.68
N GLU A 76 14.75 12.58 -1.99
CA GLU A 76 13.95 13.55 -2.75
C GLU A 76 12.50 13.69 -2.26
N ILE A 77 11.98 12.70 -1.50
CA ILE A 77 10.63 12.77 -0.94
C ILE A 77 10.44 13.99 -0.06
N PHE A 78 11.47 14.45 0.65
CA PHE A 78 11.44 15.64 1.47
C PHE A 78 11.16 16.93 0.69
N ASN A 79 11.35 16.91 -0.64
CA ASN A 79 11.11 18.06 -1.50
C ASN A 79 9.65 18.14 -1.99
N TYR A 80 8.89 17.03 -1.95
CA TYR A 80 7.56 17.01 -2.55
C TYR A 80 6.46 16.44 -1.65
N ILE A 81 6.76 15.73 -0.56
CA ILE A 81 5.75 15.04 0.25
C ILE A 81 4.66 15.97 0.78
N ASP A 82 5.01 17.19 1.17
CA ASP A 82 4.07 18.17 1.70
C ASP A 82 3.07 18.67 0.63
N ASN A 83 3.43 18.55 -0.67
CA ASN A 83 2.60 18.88 -1.83
C ASN A 83 2.02 17.65 -2.54
N ALA A 84 2.32 16.45 -2.08
CA ALA A 84 1.78 15.21 -2.62
C ALA A 84 0.39 14.92 -2.01
N ASP A 85 -0.63 15.58 -2.55
CA ASP A 85 -2.00 15.58 -2.03
C ASP A 85 -2.72 14.22 -2.08
N LYS A 86 -2.14 13.23 -2.76
CA LYS A 86 -2.63 11.85 -2.78
C LYS A 86 -1.80 10.89 -1.91
N LEU A 87 -0.70 11.34 -1.30
CA LEU A 87 0.19 10.48 -0.51
C LEU A 87 -0.08 10.63 0.99
N VAL A 88 -0.21 9.49 1.68
CA VAL A 88 -0.23 9.42 3.14
C VAL A 88 0.95 8.57 3.62
N ARG A 89 1.62 9.06 4.65
CA ARG A 89 2.65 8.32 5.39
C ARG A 89 2.04 7.71 6.65
N PRO A 90 2.71 6.79 7.34
CA PRO A 90 2.19 6.30 8.61
C PRO A 90 1.89 7.42 9.60
N LEU A 91 0.68 7.40 10.16
CA LEU A 91 0.15 8.44 11.04
C LEU A 91 0.84 8.46 12.40
N ASN A 92 1.36 7.31 12.83
CA ASN A 92 2.05 7.16 14.11
C ASN A 92 3.54 7.48 14.08
N TYR A 93 4.04 8.23 13.07
CA TYR A 93 5.29 8.98 13.21
C TYR A 93 5.12 10.10 14.24
N PRO A 94 6.19 10.51 14.93
CA PRO A 94 6.15 11.62 15.89
C PRO A 94 5.58 12.90 15.30
N GLU A 95 4.99 13.73 16.15
CA GLU A 95 4.48 15.05 15.77
C GLU A 95 5.58 15.91 15.12
N GLY A 96 5.20 16.66 14.08
CA GLY A 96 6.14 17.48 13.30
C GLY A 96 6.81 16.74 12.14
N THR A 97 6.59 15.43 11.97
CA THR A 97 7.07 14.70 10.80
C THR A 97 6.36 15.20 9.53
N LYS A 98 7.15 15.46 8.47
CA LYS A 98 6.64 15.93 7.17
C LYS A 98 5.58 15.00 6.56
N GLY A 99 4.69 15.58 5.74
CA GLY A 99 3.60 14.87 5.09
C GLY A 99 2.45 14.52 6.03
N GLU A 100 1.36 14.03 5.46
CA GLU A 100 0.14 13.73 6.18
C GLU A 100 -0.01 12.23 6.46
N GLY A 101 -0.56 11.88 7.63
CA GLY A 101 -0.78 10.47 8.03
C GLY A 101 -2.17 9.96 7.70
N PHE A 102 -3.07 10.83 7.29
CA PHE A 102 -4.39 10.53 6.74
C PHE A 102 -4.84 11.61 5.78
N ARG A 103 -5.74 11.26 4.88
CA ARG A 103 -6.39 12.23 3.98
C ARG A 103 -7.85 11.85 3.73
N ILE A 104 -8.66 12.84 3.41
CA ILE A 104 -10.06 12.67 3.05
C ILE A 104 -10.20 13.02 1.58
N PHE A 105 -10.77 12.08 0.82
CA PHE A 105 -10.96 12.19 -0.62
C PHE A 105 -12.46 12.26 -0.95
N ASP A 106 -12.80 13.03 -1.97
CA ASP A 106 -14.14 13.00 -2.56
C ASP A 106 -14.24 11.85 -3.55
N VAL A 107 -15.22 10.97 -3.34
CA VAL A 107 -15.49 9.79 -4.19
C VAL A 107 -16.97 9.81 -4.56
N LYS A 108 -17.28 10.05 -5.85
CA LYS A 108 -18.65 10.34 -6.28
C LYS A 108 -19.21 11.53 -5.47
N LYS A 109 -20.30 11.35 -4.75
CA LYS A 109 -20.91 12.33 -3.84
C LYS A 109 -20.60 12.10 -2.35
N HIS A 110 -19.70 11.17 -2.06
CA HIS A 110 -19.30 10.79 -0.72
C HIS A 110 -17.85 11.14 -0.45
N LYS A 111 -17.44 10.98 0.80
CA LYS A 111 -16.04 11.12 1.22
C LYS A 111 -15.53 9.79 1.73
N ILE A 112 -14.25 9.52 1.53
CA ILE A 112 -13.52 8.43 2.16
C ILE A 112 -12.27 8.98 2.86
N CYS A 113 -12.04 8.54 4.09
CA CYS A 113 -10.78 8.80 4.79
C CYS A 113 -9.85 7.60 4.61
N VAL A 114 -8.63 7.84 4.16
CA VAL A 114 -7.56 6.85 4.14
C VAL A 114 -6.55 7.19 5.21
N MET A 115 -6.26 6.23 6.08
CA MET A 115 -5.26 6.32 7.15
C MET A 115 -4.19 5.26 6.92
N ASN A 116 -2.94 5.59 7.18
CA ASN A 116 -1.84 4.63 7.16
C ASN A 116 -1.20 4.54 8.55
N PHE A 117 -0.80 3.36 8.98
CA PHE A 117 -0.12 3.13 10.25
C PHE A 117 1.05 2.16 10.09
N LEU A 118 2.08 2.32 10.93
CA LEU A 118 3.15 1.35 11.10
C LEU A 118 2.92 0.48 12.34
N GLY A 119 3.26 -0.80 12.23
CA GLY A 119 3.42 -1.70 13.36
C GLY A 119 4.61 -1.32 14.24
N ARG A 120 4.68 -1.95 15.41
CA ARG A 120 5.74 -1.72 16.40
C ARG A 120 6.49 -3.00 16.76
N VAL A 121 5.84 -4.16 16.57
CA VAL A 121 6.44 -5.47 16.87
C VAL A 121 7.41 -5.85 15.76
N PHE A 122 8.68 -5.98 16.07
CA PHE A 122 9.79 -6.23 15.15
C PHE A 122 10.04 -5.12 14.13
N MET A 123 9.52 -3.92 14.39
CA MET A 123 9.69 -2.74 13.56
C MET A 123 10.35 -1.60 14.34
N GLN A 124 10.64 -0.50 13.67
CA GLN A 124 11.21 0.69 14.33
C GLN A 124 10.30 1.26 15.41
N PRO A 125 10.84 1.92 16.43
CA PRO A 125 10.04 2.58 17.48
C PRO A 125 9.15 3.66 16.88
N MET A 126 7.85 3.57 17.17
CA MET A 126 6.80 4.49 16.69
C MET A 126 5.87 4.86 17.82
N ASP A 127 5.13 5.95 17.67
CA ASP A 127 4.06 6.30 18.59
C ASP A 127 2.95 5.23 18.60
N SER A 128 2.18 5.19 19.67
CA SER A 128 1.17 4.14 19.84
C SER A 128 -0.01 4.33 18.89
N GLN A 129 -0.13 3.48 17.87
CA GLN A 129 -1.24 3.45 16.95
C GLN A 129 -2.61 3.32 17.64
N TRP A 130 -2.68 2.61 18.77
CA TRP A 130 -3.91 2.38 19.53
C TRP A 130 -4.54 3.67 20.05
N LYS A 131 -3.74 4.56 20.63
CA LYS A 131 -4.19 5.84 21.16
C LYS A 131 -4.53 6.85 20.07
N ILE A 132 -3.74 6.82 18.99
CA ILE A 132 -3.91 7.75 17.88
C ILE A 132 -5.21 7.46 17.14
N ILE A 133 -5.48 6.18 16.79
CA ILE A 133 -6.68 5.82 16.04
C ILE A 133 -7.96 6.10 16.84
N GLU A 134 -7.96 5.80 18.15
CA GLU A 134 -9.11 6.07 19.03
C GLU A 134 -9.52 7.56 19.01
N LYS A 135 -8.53 8.44 19.07
CA LYS A 135 -8.77 9.89 18.99
C LYS A 135 -9.22 10.32 17.61
N LYS A 136 -8.51 9.89 16.57
CA LYS A 136 -8.74 10.34 15.18
C LYS A 136 -10.05 9.85 14.59
N ILE A 137 -10.49 8.65 14.89
CA ILE A 137 -11.77 8.15 14.37
C ILE A 137 -12.95 9.02 14.81
N LYS A 138 -12.96 9.53 16.05
CA LYS A 138 -14.02 10.40 16.53
C LYS A 138 -14.12 11.69 15.68
N GLU A 139 -12.98 12.30 15.39
CA GLU A 139 -12.90 13.51 14.56
C GLU A 139 -13.36 13.23 13.12
N ILE A 140 -12.93 12.09 12.54
CA ILE A 140 -13.19 11.76 11.13
C ILE A 140 -14.65 11.37 10.92
N LYS A 141 -15.29 10.71 11.87
CA LYS A 141 -16.69 10.31 11.77
C LYS A 141 -17.68 11.47 11.70
N GLU A 142 -17.30 12.65 12.15
CA GLU A 142 -18.08 13.87 11.94
C GLU A 142 -18.07 14.33 10.46
N ILE A 143 -17.14 13.81 9.65
CA ILE A 143 -16.95 14.17 8.25
C ILE A 143 -17.43 13.07 7.31
N THR A 144 -17.09 11.79 7.63
CA THR A 144 -17.43 10.63 6.81
C THR A 144 -17.47 9.35 7.64
N PRO A 145 -18.42 8.45 7.35
CA PRO A 145 -18.43 7.10 7.93
C PRO A 145 -17.45 6.15 7.22
N ASN A 146 -16.94 6.49 6.03
CA ASN A 146 -16.12 5.63 5.19
C ASN A 146 -14.65 5.78 5.56
N ILE A 147 -14.09 4.84 6.31
CA ILE A 147 -12.72 4.90 6.84
C ILE A 147 -11.96 3.65 6.41
N PHE A 148 -10.89 3.86 5.63
CA PHE A 148 -9.95 2.84 5.20
C PHE A 148 -8.64 2.96 5.99
N VAL A 149 -8.12 1.83 6.48
CA VAL A 149 -6.84 1.73 7.20
C VAL A 149 -5.92 0.77 6.47
N ASP A 150 -4.73 1.24 6.06
CA ASP A 150 -3.58 0.41 5.72
C ASP A 150 -2.67 0.29 6.95
N PHE A 151 -2.45 -0.93 7.41
CA PHE A 151 -1.56 -1.22 8.53
C PHE A 151 -0.33 -1.98 8.07
N HIS A 152 0.76 -1.23 7.91
CA HIS A 152 2.03 -1.74 7.46
C HIS A 152 2.82 -2.31 8.64
N ALA A 153 2.80 -3.63 8.83
CA ALA A 153 3.33 -4.28 10.02
C ALA A 153 3.89 -5.68 9.75
N GLU A 154 4.95 -6.05 10.48
CA GLU A 154 5.57 -7.37 10.39
C GLU A 154 4.72 -8.44 11.07
N ALA A 155 4.33 -8.22 12.32
CA ALA A 155 3.76 -9.27 13.16
C ALA A 155 2.28 -9.54 12.87
N THR A 156 1.95 -10.75 12.42
CA THR A 156 0.57 -11.22 12.19
C THR A 156 -0.33 -11.00 13.40
N ALA A 157 0.15 -11.30 14.61
CA ALA A 157 -0.63 -11.11 15.83
C ALA A 157 -0.98 -9.63 16.09
N GLU A 158 -0.06 -8.70 15.78
CA GLU A 158 -0.31 -7.26 15.88
C GLU A 158 -1.35 -6.82 14.86
N LYS A 159 -1.28 -7.29 13.61
CA LYS A 159 -2.27 -7.01 12.56
C LYS A 159 -3.67 -7.46 12.96
N ILE A 160 -3.81 -8.71 13.42
CA ILE A 160 -5.11 -9.25 13.85
C ILE A 160 -5.67 -8.48 15.05
N CYS A 161 -4.82 -8.19 16.03
CA CYS A 161 -5.25 -7.48 17.25
C CYS A 161 -5.67 -6.04 16.92
N PHE A 162 -4.87 -5.32 16.13
CA PHE A 162 -5.17 -3.94 15.75
C PHE A 162 -6.39 -3.85 14.83
N GLY A 163 -6.55 -4.80 13.88
CA GLY A 163 -7.73 -4.87 13.04
C GLY A 163 -9.02 -5.07 13.84
N ARG A 164 -9.03 -5.99 14.82
CA ARG A 164 -10.18 -6.18 15.71
C ARG A 164 -10.47 -4.95 16.57
N PHE A 165 -9.43 -4.26 17.03
CA PHE A 165 -9.57 -3.00 17.74
C PHE A 165 -10.23 -1.93 16.86
N CYS A 166 -9.75 -1.76 15.62
CA CYS A 166 -10.32 -0.83 14.64
C CYS A 166 -11.80 -1.11 14.33
N ALA A 167 -12.18 -2.40 14.26
CA ALA A 167 -13.56 -2.80 14.03
C ALA A 167 -14.53 -2.30 15.12
N ASN A 168 -14.08 -2.22 16.38
CA ASN A 168 -14.88 -1.69 17.49
C ASN A 168 -15.15 -0.18 17.39
N PHE A 169 -14.32 0.53 16.62
CA PHE A 169 -14.49 1.97 16.37
C PHE A 169 -15.18 2.25 15.04
N GLY A 170 -15.60 1.21 14.29
CA GLY A 170 -16.36 1.35 13.06
C GLY A 170 -15.51 1.84 11.88
N VAL A 171 -14.28 1.35 11.77
CA VAL A 171 -13.49 1.38 10.53
C VAL A 171 -14.22 0.54 9.47
N SER A 172 -14.23 1.01 8.22
CA SER A 172 -14.91 0.34 7.10
C SER A 172 -14.07 -0.78 6.49
N ALA A 173 -12.77 -0.55 6.38
CA ALA A 173 -11.83 -1.51 5.82
C ALA A 173 -10.46 -1.41 6.51
N PHE A 174 -9.89 -2.56 6.82
CA PHE A 174 -8.56 -2.73 7.37
C PHE A 174 -7.77 -3.73 6.53
N VAL A 175 -6.69 -3.27 5.93
CA VAL A 175 -5.81 -4.07 5.10
C VAL A 175 -4.41 -4.03 5.68
N GLY A 176 -3.83 -5.20 5.95
CA GLY A 176 -2.42 -5.29 6.33
C GLY A 176 -1.51 -5.33 5.11
N THR A 177 -0.27 -4.84 5.26
CA THR A 177 0.81 -4.83 4.26
C THR A 177 2.15 -5.18 4.90
N HIS A 178 3.25 -5.19 4.18
CA HIS A 178 4.64 -5.40 4.59
C HIS A 178 5.23 -6.76 4.29
N THR A 179 4.52 -7.87 4.55
CA THR A 179 5.16 -9.21 4.43
C THR A 179 5.31 -9.67 2.99
N HIS A 180 4.66 -8.98 2.04
CA HIS A 180 4.65 -9.30 0.62
C HIS A 180 4.04 -10.68 0.29
N VAL A 181 3.36 -11.31 1.23
CA VAL A 181 2.67 -12.59 1.01
C VAL A 181 1.18 -12.39 1.26
N GLN A 182 0.36 -12.51 0.21
CA GLN A 182 -1.08 -12.35 0.34
C GLN A 182 -1.67 -13.45 1.19
N THR A 183 -2.32 -13.08 2.31
CA THR A 183 -2.99 -14.05 3.19
C THR A 183 -4.38 -14.41 2.67
N ALA A 184 -4.86 -15.61 3.04
CA ALA A 184 -6.15 -16.16 2.60
C ALA A 184 -7.22 -16.06 3.71
N ASP A 185 -7.25 -14.94 4.42
CA ASP A 185 -8.09 -14.76 5.61
C ASP A 185 -9.05 -13.57 5.50
N GLU A 186 -9.31 -13.12 4.25
CA GLU A 186 -10.25 -12.05 3.99
C GLU A 186 -11.65 -12.37 4.54
N LYS A 187 -12.23 -11.39 5.21
CA LYS A 187 -13.54 -11.55 5.87
C LYS A 187 -14.18 -10.22 6.22
N ILE A 188 -15.45 -10.24 6.56
CA ILE A 188 -16.13 -9.11 7.18
C ILE A 188 -16.18 -9.34 8.70
N ILE A 189 -15.54 -8.45 9.46
CA ILE A 189 -15.55 -8.46 10.93
C ILE A 189 -16.76 -7.65 11.44
N ASN A 190 -17.47 -8.17 12.45
CA ASN A 190 -18.61 -7.53 13.11
C ASN A 190 -19.72 -7.09 12.10
N ASN A 191 -19.87 -7.79 10.97
CA ASN A 191 -20.79 -7.46 9.88
C ASN A 191 -20.64 -6.00 9.39
N SER A 192 -19.43 -5.43 9.44
CA SER A 192 -19.21 -4.02 9.11
C SER A 192 -17.86 -3.68 8.53
N MET A 193 -16.78 -4.36 8.90
CA MET A 193 -15.45 -4.01 8.46
C MET A 193 -14.83 -5.10 7.58
N ALA A 194 -14.41 -4.74 6.37
CA ALA A 194 -13.57 -5.59 5.54
C ALA A 194 -12.18 -5.74 6.16
N TYR A 195 -11.66 -6.97 6.21
CA TYR A 195 -10.38 -7.28 6.85
C TYR A 195 -9.60 -8.31 6.04
N ILE A 196 -8.31 -8.07 5.89
CA ILE A 196 -7.30 -9.04 5.46
C ILE A 196 -5.99 -8.80 6.21
N THR A 197 -5.30 -9.86 6.61
CA THR A 197 -4.03 -9.75 7.36
C THR A 197 -2.91 -9.17 6.52
N ASP A 198 -2.78 -9.57 5.25
CA ASP A 198 -1.79 -8.98 4.32
C ASP A 198 -2.31 -9.02 2.88
N ALA A 199 -2.19 -7.90 2.19
CA ALA A 199 -2.60 -7.78 0.79
C ALA A 199 -1.59 -8.39 -0.19
N GLY A 200 -0.38 -8.73 0.26
CA GLY A 200 0.71 -9.19 -0.60
C GLY A 200 1.42 -8.07 -1.33
N PHE A 201 2.00 -8.35 -2.50
CA PHE A 201 2.75 -7.37 -3.28
C PHE A 201 2.46 -7.46 -4.78
N CYS A 202 2.83 -6.40 -5.50
CA CYS A 202 2.85 -6.37 -6.96
C CYS A 202 4.30 -6.27 -7.43
N GLY A 203 4.77 -7.26 -8.21
CA GLY A 203 6.17 -7.31 -8.61
C GLY A 203 6.52 -8.60 -9.35
N ALA A 204 7.83 -8.90 -9.47
CA ALA A 204 8.33 -10.10 -10.12
C ALA A 204 7.83 -11.38 -9.43
N GLU A 205 7.30 -12.33 -10.21
CA GLU A 205 6.83 -13.61 -9.66
C GLU A 205 7.99 -14.46 -9.15
N ASP A 206 9.02 -14.67 -9.98
CA ASP A 206 10.22 -15.41 -9.58
C ASP A 206 11.15 -14.49 -8.77
N SER A 207 10.86 -14.38 -7.49
CA SER A 207 11.60 -13.48 -6.59
C SER A 207 11.50 -13.91 -5.12
N VAL A 208 12.37 -13.39 -4.29
CA VAL A 208 12.24 -13.45 -2.83
C VAL A 208 11.53 -12.17 -2.38
N ILE A 209 10.21 -12.24 -2.30
CA ILE A 209 9.34 -11.08 -1.93
C ILE A 209 9.63 -9.80 -2.74
N GLY A 210 9.92 -9.97 -4.04
CA GLY A 210 10.24 -8.87 -4.96
C GLY A 210 11.73 -8.65 -5.20
N MET A 211 12.62 -9.27 -4.41
CA MET A 211 14.07 -9.16 -4.53
C MET A 211 14.68 -10.35 -5.26
N GLU A 212 15.82 -10.12 -5.88
CA GLU A 212 16.56 -11.12 -6.61
C GLU A 212 17.03 -12.26 -5.68
N TYR A 213 16.89 -13.52 -6.17
CA TYR A 213 17.13 -14.72 -5.36
C TYR A 213 18.56 -14.87 -4.90
N THR A 214 19.57 -14.67 -5.79
CA THR A 214 20.98 -14.95 -5.46
C THR A 214 21.52 -13.98 -4.41
N THR A 215 21.17 -12.71 -4.49
CA THR A 215 21.55 -11.69 -3.49
C THR A 215 20.85 -11.93 -2.15
N SER A 216 19.58 -12.33 -2.19
CA SER A 216 18.82 -12.69 -0.99
C SER A 216 19.40 -13.95 -0.32
N LEU A 217 19.71 -14.98 -1.11
CA LEU A 217 20.31 -16.22 -0.61
C LEU A 217 21.68 -15.97 0.02
N ALA A 218 22.56 -15.22 -0.67
CA ALA A 218 23.89 -14.89 -0.16
C ALA A 218 23.81 -14.22 1.21
N ARG A 219 22.91 -13.23 1.35
CA ARG A 219 22.70 -12.52 2.62
C ARG A 219 22.22 -13.45 3.74
N MET A 220 21.27 -14.35 3.44
CA MET A 220 20.71 -15.26 4.44
C MET A 220 21.70 -16.36 4.86
N THR A 221 22.54 -16.84 3.94
CA THR A 221 23.47 -17.94 4.21
C THR A 221 24.79 -17.49 4.82
N THR A 222 25.24 -16.26 4.49
CA THR A 222 26.52 -15.74 4.97
C THR A 222 26.39 -14.75 6.13
N CYS A 223 25.20 -14.20 6.35
CA CYS A 223 24.96 -13.05 7.25
C CYS A 223 25.80 -11.81 6.91
N MET A 224 26.36 -11.76 5.68
CA MET A 224 27.14 -10.61 5.19
C MET A 224 26.19 -9.56 4.59
N PRO A 225 26.52 -8.27 4.71
CA PRO A 225 25.71 -7.23 4.09
C PRO A 225 25.85 -7.30 2.55
N GLU A 226 24.77 -7.68 1.89
CA GLU A 226 24.62 -7.65 0.44
C GLU A 226 23.60 -6.59 0.06
N ARG A 227 23.79 -5.93 -1.09
CA ARG A 227 22.82 -4.98 -1.61
C ARG A 227 21.64 -5.75 -2.20
N PHE A 228 20.45 -5.47 -1.73
CA PHE A 228 19.25 -5.99 -2.37
C PHE A 228 19.06 -5.40 -3.77
N GLU A 229 18.78 -6.26 -4.71
CA GLU A 229 18.40 -5.90 -6.08
C GLU A 229 16.95 -6.33 -6.33
N VAL A 230 16.19 -5.50 -7.04
CA VAL A 230 14.82 -5.87 -7.43
C VAL A 230 14.88 -6.94 -8.50
N ALA A 231 14.15 -8.02 -8.31
CA ALA A 231 14.08 -9.11 -9.26
C ALA A 231 13.54 -8.64 -10.62
N GLN A 232 14.09 -9.23 -11.68
CA GLN A 232 13.68 -9.02 -13.06
C GLN A 232 13.01 -10.31 -13.54
N ASP A 233 11.77 -10.21 -14.02
CA ASP A 233 11.02 -11.37 -14.52
C ASP A 233 10.14 -10.97 -15.71
N LYS A 234 9.73 -11.97 -16.49
CA LYS A 234 8.69 -11.80 -17.52
C LYS A 234 7.29 -11.87 -16.96
N VAL A 235 7.13 -12.43 -15.78
CA VAL A 235 5.84 -12.56 -15.11
C VAL A 235 5.80 -11.64 -13.92
N ALA A 236 4.83 -10.74 -13.91
CA ALA A 236 4.50 -9.93 -12.74
C ALA A 236 3.27 -10.50 -12.05
N ILE A 237 3.31 -10.61 -10.73
CA ILE A 237 2.12 -10.87 -9.92
C ILE A 237 1.42 -9.58 -9.55
N ILE A 238 0.10 -9.65 -9.48
CA ILE A 238 -0.79 -8.62 -8.96
C ILE A 238 -1.50 -9.19 -7.74
N ASN A 239 -1.10 -8.75 -6.56
CA ASN A 239 -1.89 -8.98 -5.36
C ASN A 239 -2.64 -7.70 -5.00
N ALA A 240 -3.95 -7.81 -4.95
CA ALA A 240 -4.84 -6.70 -4.64
C ALA A 240 -6.06 -7.18 -3.84
N VAL A 241 -6.84 -6.23 -3.34
CA VAL A 241 -8.08 -6.49 -2.60
C VAL A 241 -9.17 -5.57 -3.13
N GLU A 242 -10.27 -6.17 -3.56
CA GLU A 242 -11.49 -5.46 -3.92
C GLU A 242 -12.39 -5.38 -2.69
N ILE A 243 -12.89 -4.19 -2.37
CA ILE A 243 -13.75 -3.93 -1.22
C ILE A 243 -14.95 -3.12 -1.68
N THR A 244 -16.13 -3.54 -1.27
CA THR A 244 -17.37 -2.79 -1.51
C THR A 244 -17.92 -2.26 -0.19
N LEU A 245 -18.14 -0.94 -0.13
CA LEU A 245 -18.73 -0.25 1.02
C LEU A 245 -20.13 0.26 0.69
N ASP A 246 -21.01 0.20 1.66
CA ASP A 246 -22.20 1.06 1.70
C ASP A 246 -21.77 2.47 2.13
N ALA A 247 -21.80 3.40 1.21
CA ALA A 247 -21.25 4.75 1.38
C ALA A 247 -21.97 5.60 2.43
N LEU A 248 -23.24 5.27 2.72
CA LEU A 248 -24.05 6.00 3.72
C LEU A 248 -23.72 5.56 5.15
N THR A 249 -23.40 4.29 5.33
CA THR A 249 -23.17 3.71 6.66
C THR A 249 -21.68 3.46 6.96
N GLY A 250 -20.84 3.46 5.95
CA GLY A 250 -19.43 3.07 6.03
C GLY A 250 -19.23 1.56 6.23
N LYS A 251 -20.26 0.73 6.13
CA LYS A 251 -20.12 -0.71 6.32
C LYS A 251 -19.64 -1.39 5.05
N ALA A 252 -18.64 -2.23 5.19
CA ALA A 252 -18.23 -3.12 4.12
C ALA A 252 -19.29 -4.22 3.90
N THR A 253 -19.63 -4.43 2.65
CA THR A 253 -20.58 -5.48 2.22
C THR A 253 -19.88 -6.66 1.56
N GLU A 254 -18.66 -6.42 1.01
CA GLU A 254 -17.88 -7.45 0.34
C GLU A 254 -16.39 -7.15 0.46
N ILE A 255 -15.59 -8.20 0.52
CA ILE A 255 -14.15 -8.18 0.34
C ILE A 255 -13.74 -9.41 -0.47
N LYS A 256 -12.86 -9.20 -1.45
CA LYS A 256 -12.35 -10.26 -2.31
C LYS A 256 -10.88 -10.02 -2.64
N ARG A 257 -10.07 -11.08 -2.52
CA ARG A 257 -8.69 -11.05 -3.00
C ARG A 257 -8.64 -11.13 -4.53
N ILE A 258 -7.67 -10.41 -5.07
CA ILE A 258 -7.21 -10.55 -6.45
C ILE A 258 -5.77 -11.08 -6.38
N ASN A 259 -5.52 -12.20 -7.04
CA ASN A 259 -4.20 -12.77 -7.25
C ASN A 259 -4.12 -13.11 -8.75
N ASP A 260 -3.54 -12.21 -9.51
CA ASP A 260 -3.49 -12.26 -10.96
C ASP A 260 -2.05 -12.15 -11.45
N LYS A 261 -1.81 -12.44 -12.73
CA LYS A 261 -0.49 -12.41 -13.35
C LYS A 261 -0.54 -11.68 -14.68
N ILE A 262 0.50 -10.91 -14.94
CA ILE A 262 0.72 -10.27 -16.25
C ILE A 262 2.01 -10.85 -16.82
N VAL A 263 1.92 -11.39 -18.04
CA VAL A 263 3.08 -11.96 -18.76
C VAL A 263 3.55 -10.95 -19.80
N TYR A 264 4.82 -10.57 -19.72
CA TYR A 264 5.48 -9.68 -20.67
C TYR A 264 6.27 -10.48 -21.70
N GLU A 265 6.12 -10.18 -22.98
CA GLU A 265 6.86 -10.86 -24.06
C GLU A 265 8.38 -10.67 -23.96
N ASN A 266 8.81 -9.49 -23.55
CA ASN A 266 10.19 -9.17 -23.21
C ASN A 266 10.27 -8.86 -21.72
N ASN A 267 11.43 -9.08 -21.06
CA ASN A 267 11.64 -8.94 -19.61
C ASN A 267 11.12 -7.62 -18.97
N GLY A 268 9.95 -7.15 -19.33
CA GLY A 268 9.27 -5.95 -18.80
C GLY A 268 10.09 -4.65 -18.85
N LEU A 269 11.24 -4.69 -19.55
CA LEU A 269 12.28 -3.68 -19.52
C LEU A 269 12.52 -3.12 -20.91
N GLU A 270 11.82 -2.06 -21.25
CA GLU A 270 12.50 -1.03 -22.03
C GLU A 270 13.62 -0.48 -21.13
N VAL A 271 14.85 -0.61 -21.59
CA VAL A 271 16.03 -0.17 -20.87
C VAL A 271 15.95 1.36 -20.69
N ASP A 272 15.80 1.83 -19.46
CA ASP A 272 15.97 3.25 -19.12
C ASP A 272 17.47 3.59 -19.29
N PHE A 273 17.86 4.16 -20.45
CA PHE A 273 19.21 4.61 -20.75
C PHE A 273 19.69 5.82 -19.92
N ASP A 274 18.84 6.35 -19.02
CA ASP A 274 19.13 7.58 -18.27
C ASP A 274 20.03 7.41 -17.03
N ASN A 275 20.51 6.21 -16.69
CA ASN A 275 21.23 5.97 -15.43
C ASN A 275 22.74 5.72 -15.54
N GLN A 276 23.39 5.98 -16.69
CA GLN A 276 24.87 5.80 -16.78
C GLN A 276 25.71 7.03 -16.38
N ASN A 277 25.11 8.18 -16.07
CA ASN A 277 25.87 9.42 -15.85
C ASN A 277 26.02 9.88 -14.38
N ASN A 278 25.56 9.12 -13.38
CA ASN A 278 25.65 9.55 -11.97
C ASN A 278 26.53 8.66 -11.07
N GLN A 279 27.49 7.91 -11.63
CA GLN A 279 28.48 7.16 -10.85
C GLN A 279 29.91 7.73 -10.91
N LYS A 280 30.07 9.02 -11.12
CA LYS A 280 31.38 9.69 -10.94
C LYS A 280 31.17 11.05 -10.28
N SER A 281 31.09 11.08 -8.97
CA SER A 281 31.62 12.13 -8.10
C SER A 281 31.43 11.71 -6.63
#